data_67d6f968764a1dbf564308de2bbdb809
#
_entry.id   67d6f968764a1dbf564308de2bbdb809
#
_cell.length_a   1.000
_cell.length_b   1.000
_cell.length_c   1.000
_cell.angle_alpha   90.00
_cell.angle_beta   90.00
_cell.angle_gamma   90.00
#
_symmetry.space_group_name_H-M   'P 1'
#
loop_
_entity.id
_entity.type
_entity.pdbx_description
1 polymer ?
#
loop_
_entity_poly.entity_id
_entity_poly.type
_entity_poly.pdbx_seq_one_letter_code
_entity_poly.pdbx_strand_id
1 'polypeptide(L)'
;ISEAGLPEGVFNVVNGDKESVDAILENKDIKAVSFVGSTPIAKYIYENSARNEKRVQALGGAKNHLVVMPDCDLDGAVNGLMGAAYGSAGERCMAQSVAVAVGDIGDELVSRLSKKAEALKVGPGMDKTSEMGPLVTKEHLEKVKSYVDLGVEEGAKLVVDGRNLKLQGYENGFYIGGC
;
A
#
# COMPACT_ATOMS: atom_id res chain seq x y z
N ILE A 1 18.37 5.29 -17.99
CA ILE A 1 19.49 5.76 -17.16
C ILE A 1 20.73 5.98 -18.03
N SER A 2 21.14 5.01 -18.86
CA SER A 2 22.28 5.16 -19.78
C SER A 2 22.09 6.31 -20.75
N GLU A 3 20.90 6.50 -21.32
CA GLU A 3 20.55 7.63 -22.19
C GLU A 3 20.65 8.99 -21.48
N ALA A 4 20.48 9.01 -20.15
CA ALA A 4 20.68 10.20 -19.34
C ALA A 4 22.15 10.48 -18.98
N GLY A 5 23.08 9.68 -19.48
CA GLY A 5 24.52 9.87 -19.31
C GLY A 5 25.08 9.33 -17.99
N LEU A 6 24.35 8.45 -17.27
CA LEU A 6 24.91 7.81 -16.08
C LEU A 6 26.03 6.84 -16.47
N PRO A 7 27.24 6.92 -15.86
CA PRO A 7 28.32 5.99 -16.13
C PRO A 7 27.94 4.54 -15.84
N GLU A 8 28.48 3.60 -16.59
CA GLU A 8 28.28 2.16 -16.34
C GLU A 8 28.75 1.76 -14.95
N GLY A 9 28.02 0.84 -14.32
CA GLY A 9 28.34 0.32 -12.99
C GLY A 9 27.87 1.18 -11.81
N VAL A 10 27.40 2.42 -12.04
CA VAL A 10 26.91 3.30 -10.97
C VAL A 10 25.54 2.87 -10.44
N PHE A 11 24.69 2.31 -11.31
CA PHE A 11 23.37 1.79 -10.95
C PHE A 11 23.25 0.33 -11.37
N ASN A 12 22.93 -0.54 -10.39
CA ASN A 12 22.81 -1.98 -10.60
C ASN A 12 21.50 -2.47 -9.98
N VAL A 13 20.84 -3.41 -10.63
CA VAL A 13 19.62 -4.06 -10.14
C VAL A 13 19.94 -5.53 -9.86
N VAL A 14 19.70 -5.96 -8.63
CA VAL A 14 19.82 -7.35 -8.21
C VAL A 14 18.41 -7.84 -7.86
N ASN A 15 17.90 -8.80 -8.61
CA ASN A 15 16.63 -9.44 -8.31
C ASN A 15 16.84 -10.55 -7.29
N GLY A 16 15.85 -10.74 -6.42
CA GLY A 16 15.89 -11.82 -5.44
C GLY A 16 14.95 -11.56 -4.28
N ASP A 17 15.03 -12.44 -3.31
CA ASP A 17 14.29 -12.47 -2.08
C ASP A 17 15.25 -12.29 -0.89
N LYS A 18 14.95 -12.86 0.24
CA LYS A 18 15.72 -12.78 1.48
C LYS A 18 17.21 -13.06 1.29
N GLU A 19 17.56 -14.06 0.50
CA GLU A 19 18.96 -14.44 0.22
C GLU A 19 19.75 -13.29 -0.41
N SER A 20 19.18 -12.59 -1.38
CA SER A 20 19.83 -11.43 -2.01
C SER A 20 19.95 -10.26 -1.04
N VAL A 21 18.95 -10.06 -0.19
CA VAL A 21 18.98 -9.02 0.85
C VAL A 21 20.06 -9.35 1.88
N ASP A 22 20.16 -10.58 2.36
CA ASP A 22 21.17 -11.01 3.31
C ASP A 22 22.58 -10.81 2.74
N ALA A 23 22.80 -11.18 1.47
CA ALA A 23 24.06 -10.94 0.80
C ALA A 23 24.45 -9.43 0.75
N ILE A 24 23.46 -8.54 0.53
CA ILE A 24 23.69 -7.09 0.60
C ILE A 24 24.06 -6.65 2.01
N LEU A 25 23.40 -7.19 3.03
CA LEU A 25 23.65 -6.84 4.42
C LEU A 25 25.02 -7.32 4.91
N GLU A 26 25.51 -8.45 4.40
CA GLU A 26 26.78 -9.06 4.80
C GLU A 26 27.98 -8.57 3.97
N ASN A 27 27.78 -8.13 2.74
CA ASN A 27 28.87 -7.74 1.84
C ASN A 27 29.60 -6.50 2.36
N LYS A 28 30.91 -6.63 2.58
CA LYS A 28 31.79 -5.59 3.14
C LYS A 28 31.97 -4.36 2.27
N ASP A 29 31.76 -4.49 0.96
CA ASP A 29 31.90 -3.38 0.02
C ASP A 29 30.70 -2.44 0.02
N ILE A 30 29.53 -2.93 0.45
CA ILE A 30 28.31 -2.14 0.61
C ILE A 30 28.36 -1.42 1.97
N LYS A 31 28.47 -0.09 1.95
CA LYS A 31 28.68 0.74 3.15
C LYS A 31 27.41 1.32 3.77
N ALA A 32 26.31 1.34 3.03
CA ALA A 32 25.04 1.89 3.51
C ALA A 32 23.85 1.14 2.93
N VAL A 33 22.77 1.06 3.71
CA VAL A 33 21.52 0.43 3.30
C VAL A 33 20.37 1.40 3.58
N SER A 34 19.45 1.54 2.61
CA SER A 34 18.19 2.25 2.79
C SER A 34 17.05 1.29 2.46
N PHE A 35 16.10 1.19 3.38
CA PHE A 35 14.99 0.26 3.27
C PHE A 35 13.68 0.90 3.70
N VAL A 36 12.61 0.57 2.99
CA VAL A 36 11.22 0.89 3.37
C VAL A 36 10.38 -0.37 3.19
N GLY A 37 9.63 -0.76 4.22
CA GLY A 37 8.77 -1.94 4.16
C GLY A 37 8.05 -2.21 5.48
N SER A 38 7.69 -3.48 5.74
CA SER A 38 7.02 -3.84 6.99
C SER A 38 7.95 -3.66 8.20
N THR A 39 7.38 -3.31 9.35
CA THR A 39 8.15 -3.06 10.58
C THR A 39 9.06 -4.22 11.01
N PRO A 40 8.62 -5.51 10.97
CA PRO A 40 9.51 -6.62 11.31
C PRO A 40 10.73 -6.71 10.39
N ILE A 41 10.54 -6.47 9.08
CA ILE A 41 11.65 -6.50 8.11
C ILE A 41 12.53 -5.29 8.27
N ALA A 42 11.98 -4.09 8.50
CA ALA A 42 12.76 -2.89 8.79
C ALA A 42 13.67 -3.08 10.01
N LYS A 43 13.15 -3.72 11.08
CA LYS A 43 13.93 -4.08 12.26
C LYS A 43 15.08 -5.05 11.92
N TYR A 44 14.77 -6.11 11.17
CA TYR A 44 15.79 -7.08 10.71
C TYR A 44 16.91 -6.40 9.90
N ILE A 45 16.55 -5.56 8.93
CA ILE A 45 17.50 -4.80 8.11
C ILE A 45 18.36 -3.89 8.98
N TYR A 46 17.76 -3.16 9.92
CA TYR A 46 18.45 -2.26 10.83
C TYR A 46 19.50 -3.00 11.67
N GLU A 47 19.07 -4.07 12.34
CA GLU A 47 19.94 -4.83 13.25
C GLU A 47 21.13 -5.48 12.50
N ASN A 48 20.87 -6.10 11.34
CA ASN A 48 21.91 -6.76 10.57
C ASN A 48 22.86 -5.77 9.88
N SER A 49 22.36 -4.64 9.40
CA SER A 49 23.21 -3.56 8.89
C SER A 49 24.13 -3.00 9.96
N ALA A 50 23.61 -2.74 11.16
CA ALA A 50 24.39 -2.21 12.28
C ALA A 50 25.48 -3.20 12.75
N ARG A 51 25.15 -4.51 12.82
CA ARG A 51 26.16 -5.56 13.14
C ARG A 51 27.30 -5.62 12.13
N ASN A 52 27.03 -5.27 10.87
CA ASN A 52 28.01 -5.24 9.78
C ASN A 52 28.59 -3.82 9.55
N GLU A 53 28.50 -2.94 10.54
CA GLU A 53 29.07 -1.59 10.55
C GLU A 53 28.63 -0.70 9.37
N LYS A 54 27.41 -0.93 8.85
CA LYS A 54 26.84 -0.16 7.74
C LYS A 54 26.02 1.01 8.26
N ARG A 55 26.01 2.12 7.53
CA ARG A 55 24.99 3.14 7.72
C ARG A 55 23.64 2.60 7.27
N VAL A 56 22.62 2.80 8.07
CA VAL A 56 21.29 2.24 7.77
C VAL A 56 20.18 3.26 8.00
N GLN A 57 19.25 3.31 7.04
CA GLN A 57 17.95 3.91 7.19
C GLN A 57 16.92 2.80 6.93
N ALA A 58 16.14 2.43 7.93
CA ALA A 58 15.10 1.42 7.82
C ALA A 58 13.78 1.99 8.33
N LEU A 59 12.82 2.16 7.42
CA LEU A 59 11.49 2.72 7.68
C LEU A 59 10.47 1.61 7.66
N GLY A 60 9.65 1.56 8.70
CA GLY A 60 8.62 0.54 8.90
C GLY A 60 7.23 0.96 8.43
N GLY A 61 6.21 0.27 8.96
CA GLY A 61 4.81 0.51 8.64
C GLY A 61 4.29 1.86 9.16
N ALA A 62 3.18 2.30 8.58
CA ALA A 62 2.49 3.53 8.94
C ALA A 62 0.98 3.29 9.09
N LYS A 63 0.30 4.17 9.81
CA LYS A 63 -1.15 4.26 9.91
C LYS A 63 -1.54 5.73 9.78
N ASN A 64 -1.69 6.19 8.54
CA ASN A 64 -1.96 7.60 8.27
C ASN A 64 -3.44 7.93 8.50
N HIS A 65 -3.67 9.06 9.12
CA HIS A 65 -5.01 9.57 9.42
C HIS A 65 -5.24 10.86 8.62
N LEU A 66 -6.41 10.97 8.00
CA LEU A 66 -6.89 12.18 7.35
C LEU A 66 -8.07 12.71 8.16
N VAL A 67 -7.98 13.95 8.61
CA VAL A 67 -9.06 14.61 9.36
C VAL A 67 -9.90 15.43 8.39
N VAL A 68 -11.21 15.15 8.35
CA VAL A 68 -12.19 15.82 7.48
C VAL A 68 -12.99 16.77 8.34
N MET A 69 -12.81 18.08 8.13
CA MET A 69 -13.51 19.14 8.86
C MET A 69 -14.88 19.44 8.25
N PRO A 70 -15.86 19.91 9.04
CA PRO A 70 -17.23 20.15 8.57
C PRO A 70 -17.35 21.19 7.45
N ASP A 71 -16.41 22.13 7.39
CA ASP A 71 -16.35 23.22 6.41
C ASP A 71 -15.48 22.93 5.18
N CYS A 72 -15.04 21.66 5.01
CA CYS A 72 -14.21 21.30 3.86
C CYS A 72 -15.01 21.26 2.55
N ASP A 73 -14.30 21.34 1.41
CA ASP A 73 -14.81 20.88 0.13
C ASP A 73 -14.95 19.34 0.17
N LEU A 74 -16.16 18.86 0.43
CA LEU A 74 -16.42 17.43 0.63
C LEU A 74 -16.15 16.61 -0.64
N ASP A 75 -16.44 17.16 -1.83
CA ASP A 75 -16.15 16.44 -3.09
C ASP A 75 -14.63 16.34 -3.32
N GLY A 76 -13.90 17.40 -3.03
CA GLY A 76 -12.44 17.39 -3.03
C GLY A 76 -11.87 16.39 -2.01
N ALA A 77 -12.40 16.34 -0.79
CA ALA A 77 -11.98 15.42 0.26
C ALA A 77 -12.24 13.94 -0.15
N VAL A 78 -13.43 13.64 -0.69
CA VAL A 78 -13.77 12.29 -1.19
C VAL A 78 -12.86 11.87 -2.35
N ASN A 79 -12.58 12.76 -3.31
CA ASN A 79 -11.67 12.46 -4.41
C ASN A 79 -10.24 12.22 -3.90
N GLY A 80 -9.77 13.05 -2.96
CA GLY A 80 -8.48 12.87 -2.31
C GLY A 80 -8.38 11.53 -1.57
N LEU A 81 -9.42 11.17 -0.80
CA LEU A 81 -9.49 9.87 -0.10
C LEU A 81 -9.48 8.68 -1.07
N MET A 82 -10.24 8.73 -2.17
CA MET A 82 -10.21 7.66 -3.17
C MET A 82 -8.80 7.43 -3.72
N GLY A 83 -8.11 8.49 -4.12
CA GLY A 83 -6.73 8.38 -4.61
C GLY A 83 -5.73 7.93 -3.55
N ALA A 84 -5.88 8.42 -2.31
CA ALA A 84 -4.94 8.15 -1.23
C ALA A 84 -5.18 6.81 -0.52
N ALA A 85 -6.43 6.35 -0.38
CA ALA A 85 -6.76 5.09 0.29
C ALA A 85 -6.69 3.89 -0.64
N TYR A 86 -7.23 4.00 -1.85
CA TYR A 86 -7.33 2.89 -2.80
C TYR A 86 -6.24 2.89 -3.87
N GLY A 87 -5.57 4.01 -4.09
CA GLY A 87 -4.46 4.08 -5.04
C GLY A 87 -3.38 3.04 -4.72
N SER A 88 -2.94 2.27 -5.73
CA SER A 88 -2.02 1.14 -5.55
C SER A 88 -2.52 0.10 -4.51
N ALA A 89 -3.82 -0.17 -4.51
CA ALA A 89 -4.49 -1.10 -3.58
C ALA A 89 -4.20 -0.81 -2.08
N GLY A 90 -3.97 0.47 -1.72
CA GLY A 90 -3.65 0.87 -0.35
C GLY A 90 -2.24 0.53 0.12
N GLU A 91 -1.38 0.04 -0.75
CA GLU A 91 -0.03 -0.44 -0.39
C GLU A 91 1.04 0.66 -0.32
N ARG A 92 0.69 1.91 -0.62
CA ARG A 92 1.62 3.03 -0.49
C ARG A 92 1.91 3.33 0.98
N CYS A 93 3.16 3.68 1.29
CA CYS A 93 3.54 4.13 2.63
C CYS A 93 2.77 5.38 3.10
N MET A 94 2.28 6.21 2.16
CA MET A 94 1.49 7.41 2.41
C MET A 94 -0.02 7.19 2.18
N ALA A 95 -0.48 5.94 2.03
CA ALA A 95 -1.91 5.66 1.91
C ALA A 95 -2.68 6.11 3.15
N GLN A 96 -3.86 6.68 2.95
CA GLN A 96 -4.72 7.09 4.05
C GLN A 96 -5.53 5.90 4.54
N SER A 97 -5.12 5.35 5.67
CA SER A 97 -5.76 4.16 6.27
C SER A 97 -7.00 4.51 7.08
N VAL A 98 -7.10 5.74 7.55
CA VAL A 98 -8.18 6.20 8.43
C VAL A 98 -8.63 7.60 8.00
N ALA A 99 -9.93 7.77 7.81
CA ALA A 99 -10.57 9.09 7.72
C ALA A 99 -11.31 9.40 9.03
N VAL A 100 -10.98 10.52 9.66
CA VAL A 100 -11.62 10.99 10.88
C VAL A 100 -12.55 12.14 10.52
N ALA A 101 -13.85 11.90 10.51
CA ALA A 101 -14.85 12.93 10.25
C ALA A 101 -15.17 13.71 11.54
N VAL A 102 -15.10 15.02 11.49
CA VAL A 102 -15.38 15.90 12.62
C VAL A 102 -16.81 16.42 12.52
N GLY A 103 -17.54 16.41 13.65
CA GLY A 103 -18.93 16.86 13.71
C GLY A 103 -19.90 15.91 13.01
N ASP A 104 -20.82 16.45 12.24
CA ASP A 104 -21.95 15.73 11.60
C ASP A 104 -21.71 15.33 10.13
N ILE A 105 -20.50 15.59 9.61
CA ILE A 105 -20.16 15.31 8.19
C ILE A 105 -19.98 13.80 7.88
N GLY A 106 -19.90 12.95 8.90
CA GLY A 106 -19.53 11.54 8.78
C GLY A 106 -20.44 10.75 7.86
N ASP A 107 -21.75 10.87 8.03
CA ASP A 107 -22.73 10.10 7.24
C ASP A 107 -22.67 10.48 5.75
N GLU A 108 -22.56 11.77 5.45
CA GLU A 108 -22.43 12.25 4.07
C GLU A 108 -21.09 11.83 3.44
N LEU A 109 -20.00 11.89 4.19
CA LEU A 109 -18.68 11.41 3.76
C LEU A 109 -18.74 9.91 3.40
N VAL A 110 -19.29 9.08 4.29
CA VAL A 110 -19.45 7.64 4.07
C VAL A 110 -20.33 7.38 2.85
N SER A 111 -21.46 8.08 2.70
CA SER A 111 -22.37 7.92 1.56
C SER A 111 -21.71 8.21 0.22
N ARG A 112 -20.87 9.26 0.13
CA ARG A 112 -20.18 9.60 -1.12
C ARG A 112 -18.99 8.69 -1.39
N LEU A 113 -18.22 8.36 -0.35
CA LEU A 113 -17.06 7.51 -0.47
C LEU A 113 -17.43 6.08 -0.86
N SER A 114 -18.49 5.52 -0.25
CA SER A 114 -18.96 4.17 -0.57
C SER A 114 -19.39 4.03 -2.02
N LYS A 115 -20.14 4.99 -2.57
CA LYS A 115 -20.52 4.99 -3.99
C LYS A 115 -19.31 4.96 -4.94
N LYS A 116 -18.26 5.70 -4.60
CA LYS A 116 -17.04 5.69 -5.40
C LYS A 116 -16.24 4.41 -5.23
N ALA A 117 -16.18 3.85 -4.03
CA ALA A 117 -15.51 2.59 -3.77
C ALA A 117 -16.19 1.41 -4.49
N GLU A 118 -17.53 1.39 -4.53
CA GLU A 118 -18.32 0.42 -5.31
C GLU A 118 -18.10 0.55 -6.82
N ALA A 119 -17.94 1.78 -7.32
CA ALA A 119 -17.72 2.07 -8.74
C ALA A 119 -16.26 1.93 -9.19
N LEU A 120 -15.33 1.64 -8.26
CA LEU A 120 -13.90 1.59 -8.51
C LEU A 120 -13.56 0.54 -9.58
N LYS A 121 -12.90 0.96 -10.63
CA LYS A 121 -12.46 0.07 -11.73
C LYS A 121 -11.18 -0.65 -11.36
N VAL A 122 -11.31 -1.89 -10.94
CA VAL A 122 -10.19 -2.76 -10.61
C VAL A 122 -9.77 -3.56 -11.83
N GLY A 123 -8.48 -3.60 -12.13
CA GLY A 123 -7.99 -4.34 -13.29
C GLY A 123 -6.46 -4.32 -13.42
N PRO A 124 -5.93 -4.92 -14.49
CA PRO A 124 -4.48 -4.99 -14.69
C PRO A 124 -3.87 -3.60 -14.91
N GLY A 125 -2.67 -3.37 -14.37
CA GLY A 125 -2.01 -2.07 -14.42
C GLY A 125 -1.63 -1.57 -15.82
N MET A 126 -1.65 -2.43 -16.84
CA MET A 126 -1.43 -2.03 -18.23
C MET A 126 -2.71 -1.56 -18.93
N ASP A 127 -3.89 -1.78 -18.34
CA ASP A 127 -5.15 -1.22 -18.82
C ASP A 127 -5.30 0.20 -18.29
N LYS A 128 -5.33 1.16 -19.20
CA LYS A 128 -5.45 2.59 -18.87
C LYS A 128 -6.77 2.97 -18.20
N THR A 129 -7.78 2.10 -18.25
CA THR A 129 -9.06 2.31 -17.60
C THR A 129 -9.09 1.80 -16.16
N SER A 130 -8.09 1.02 -15.74
CA SER A 130 -7.97 0.54 -14.37
C SER A 130 -7.57 1.68 -13.44
N GLU A 131 -8.28 1.80 -12.32
CA GLU A 131 -8.03 2.78 -11.25
C GLU A 131 -7.28 2.15 -10.08
N MET A 132 -7.44 0.82 -9.89
CA MET A 132 -6.74 0.05 -8.87
C MET A 132 -6.24 -1.28 -9.45
N GLY A 133 -4.98 -1.60 -9.18
CA GLY A 133 -4.33 -2.84 -9.61
C GLY A 133 -4.52 -4.00 -8.61
N PRO A 134 -3.85 -5.16 -8.88
CA PRO A 134 -3.86 -6.29 -7.97
C PRO A 134 -2.93 -6.07 -6.77
N LEU A 135 -3.11 -6.89 -5.73
CA LEU A 135 -2.13 -7.10 -4.68
C LEU A 135 -0.95 -7.92 -5.20
N VAL A 136 0.14 -8.00 -4.42
CA VAL A 136 1.40 -8.59 -4.88
C VAL A 136 1.39 -10.11 -4.85
N THR A 137 0.81 -10.72 -3.81
CA THR A 137 0.77 -12.18 -3.63
C THR A 137 -0.60 -12.67 -3.16
N LYS A 138 -0.84 -13.97 -3.29
CA LYS A 138 -2.05 -14.62 -2.77
C LYS A 138 -2.13 -14.52 -1.25
N GLU A 139 -1.02 -14.74 -0.58
CA GLU A 139 -0.92 -14.67 0.89
C GLU A 139 -1.29 -13.26 1.38
N HIS A 140 -0.86 -12.25 0.64
CA HIS A 140 -1.20 -10.86 0.97
C HIS A 140 -2.69 -10.59 0.75
N LEU A 141 -3.28 -11.09 -0.34
CA LEU A 141 -4.72 -11.00 -0.59
C LEU A 141 -5.54 -11.62 0.56
N GLU A 142 -5.19 -12.83 0.97
CA GLU A 142 -5.89 -13.51 2.08
C GLU A 142 -5.71 -12.76 3.40
N LYS A 143 -4.54 -12.20 3.65
CA LYS A 143 -4.29 -11.34 4.81
C LYS A 143 -5.15 -10.08 4.80
N VAL A 144 -5.29 -9.41 3.65
CA VAL A 144 -6.14 -8.21 3.54
C VAL A 144 -7.60 -8.57 3.80
N LYS A 145 -8.09 -9.68 3.23
CA LYS A 145 -9.45 -10.18 3.50
C LYS A 145 -9.67 -10.46 4.98
N SER A 146 -8.72 -11.10 5.65
CA SER A 146 -8.82 -11.38 7.08
C SER A 146 -8.90 -10.13 7.96
N TYR A 147 -8.29 -9.02 7.54
CA TYR A 147 -8.45 -7.75 8.25
C TYR A 147 -9.84 -7.14 8.10
N VAL A 148 -10.51 -7.35 6.97
CA VAL A 148 -11.92 -6.94 6.81
C VAL A 148 -12.80 -7.76 7.74
N ASP A 149 -12.59 -9.09 7.83
CA ASP A 149 -13.30 -9.96 8.76
C ASP A 149 -13.08 -9.53 10.21
N LEU A 150 -11.81 -9.31 10.60
CA LEU A 150 -11.44 -8.84 11.93
C LEU A 150 -12.12 -7.49 12.27
N GLY A 151 -12.17 -6.56 11.33
CA GLY A 151 -12.85 -5.29 11.54
C GLY A 151 -14.34 -5.47 11.87
N VAL A 152 -15.01 -6.38 11.18
CA VAL A 152 -16.42 -6.72 11.48
C VAL A 152 -16.56 -7.38 12.85
N GLU A 153 -15.68 -8.31 13.18
CA GLU A 153 -15.65 -8.98 14.51
C GLU A 153 -15.42 -7.97 15.65
N GLU A 154 -14.61 -6.95 15.42
CA GLU A 154 -14.37 -5.85 16.37
C GLU A 154 -15.50 -4.80 16.42
N GLY A 155 -16.56 -4.98 15.62
CA GLY A 155 -17.76 -4.14 15.65
C GLY A 155 -17.80 -3.04 14.60
N ALA A 156 -16.90 -3.04 13.62
CA ALA A 156 -16.98 -2.11 12.50
C ALA A 156 -18.17 -2.45 11.58
N LYS A 157 -18.82 -1.43 11.03
CA LYS A 157 -19.84 -1.59 10.01
C LYS A 157 -19.19 -1.71 8.63
N LEU A 158 -19.31 -2.88 8.01
CA LEU A 158 -18.89 -3.07 6.63
C LEU A 158 -19.89 -2.41 5.68
N VAL A 159 -19.50 -1.30 5.07
CA VAL A 159 -20.35 -0.50 4.18
C VAL A 159 -20.23 -0.96 2.74
N VAL A 160 -19.00 -1.27 2.31
CA VAL A 160 -18.69 -1.81 0.98
C VAL A 160 -17.86 -3.07 1.15
N ASP A 161 -18.20 -4.13 0.43
CA ASP A 161 -17.51 -5.42 0.47
C ASP A 161 -17.01 -5.84 -0.91
N GLY A 162 -15.78 -5.52 -1.22
CA GLY A 162 -15.11 -5.88 -2.48
C GLY A 162 -14.38 -7.22 -2.49
N ARG A 163 -14.46 -8.04 -1.42
CA ARG A 163 -13.71 -9.30 -1.28
C ARG A 163 -14.06 -10.36 -2.33
N ASN A 164 -15.26 -10.29 -2.89
CA ASN A 164 -15.78 -11.26 -3.87
C ASN A 164 -15.63 -10.80 -5.32
N LEU A 165 -14.80 -9.79 -5.57
CA LEU A 165 -14.55 -9.32 -6.93
C LEU A 165 -14.01 -10.45 -7.80
N LYS A 166 -14.60 -10.61 -9.00
CA LYS A 166 -14.15 -11.54 -10.03
C LYS A 166 -13.91 -10.76 -11.32
N LEU A 167 -12.70 -10.87 -11.86
CA LEU A 167 -12.36 -10.26 -13.13
C LEU A 167 -12.24 -11.36 -14.20
N GLN A 168 -13.07 -11.26 -15.23
CA GLN A 168 -13.06 -12.18 -16.35
C GLN A 168 -11.70 -12.16 -17.05
N GLY A 169 -11.09 -13.33 -17.22
CA GLY A 169 -9.77 -13.50 -17.83
C GLY A 169 -8.60 -13.29 -16.87
N TYR A 170 -8.86 -12.95 -15.61
CA TYR A 170 -7.85 -12.72 -14.57
C TYR A 170 -8.18 -13.46 -13.26
N GLU A 171 -8.82 -14.60 -13.35
CA GLU A 171 -9.34 -15.37 -12.22
C GLU A 171 -8.24 -15.85 -11.26
N ASN A 172 -7.01 -15.98 -11.76
CA ASN A 172 -5.83 -16.35 -10.97
C ASN A 172 -5.06 -15.12 -10.43
N GLY A 173 -5.52 -13.91 -10.70
CA GLY A 173 -4.90 -12.68 -10.19
C GLY A 173 -5.32 -12.38 -8.75
N PHE A 174 -4.52 -11.58 -8.07
CA PHE A 174 -4.70 -11.23 -6.65
C PHE A 174 -5.50 -9.94 -6.50
N TYR A 175 -6.71 -9.91 -7.08
CA TYR A 175 -7.57 -8.72 -7.09
C TYR A 175 -8.55 -8.71 -5.94
N ILE A 176 -8.82 -7.51 -5.43
CA ILE A 176 -9.85 -7.22 -4.44
C ILE A 176 -10.51 -5.89 -4.82
N GLY A 177 -11.81 -5.75 -4.59
CA GLY A 177 -12.51 -4.47 -4.75
C GLY A 177 -12.30 -3.55 -3.54
N GLY A 178 -12.90 -2.36 -3.59
CA GLY A 178 -12.93 -1.46 -2.42
C GLY A 178 -13.69 -2.10 -1.25
N CYS A 179 -13.15 -1.92 -0.05
CA CYS A 179 -13.78 -2.31 1.22
C CYS A 179 -13.75 -1.13 2.20
#